data_98007ebcdbc21078e9578c7e8b27935f
#
_entry.id   98007ebcdbc21078e9578c7e8b27935f
#
_cell.length_a   1.000
_cell.length_b   1.000
_cell.length_c   1.000
_cell.angle_alpha   90.00
_cell.angle_beta   90.00
_cell.angle_gamma   90.00
#
_symmetry.space_group_name_H-M   'P 1'
#
loop_
_entity.id
_entity.type
_entity.pdbx_description
1 polymer ?
#
loop_
_entity_poly.entity_id
_entity_poly.type
_entity_poly.pdbx_seq_one_letter_code
_entity_poly.pdbx_strand_id
1 'polypeptide(L)'
;MITKDIIYIGQDDAELRLFESQYVVPEGMCYNSYLIKDEKIAIMDTSDSRTIEGWKKDLAAALDGRQPDYLIVQHLEPDHASGIAEAMHQYPNMKIVCSVKAAQMMPLFFPHYDFDGKVMTVKEGDTLSLGKHTLTFVMAPMVHWPEVMVTYDSTDKVLFSADGFGKFGVIDADPDDWACEARRYYFNICGKYGAPVKTLLKKASALDIQQILPLHGPILSGEKMAEALRLYTIWSNYEVEAEGVFIAYASIHGCTKEAVEKLVEILKAKGCKKVSVADLSRDDQAEAIEDAFKYGKLVLAASSYDAGLFPPMYDFIHHLQIKAWQNREVALIENGSWAPSAGRVMTAMLSEMKNVTIKGDLVTLRGRMKDSDIPALEALAEAIME
;
A
#
# COMPACT_ATOMS: atom_id res chain seq x y z
N MET A 1 11.40 4.71 -22.82
CA MET A 1 12.54 5.62 -22.55
C MET A 1 11.98 6.72 -21.66
N ILE A 2 12.48 6.86 -20.45
CA ILE A 2 11.99 7.82 -19.45
C ILE A 2 12.60 9.18 -19.77
N THR A 3 13.91 9.20 -19.81
CA THR A 3 14.71 10.29 -20.36
C THR A 3 15.68 9.73 -21.38
N LYS A 4 16.59 10.54 -21.93
CA LYS A 4 17.59 10.03 -22.87
C LYS A 4 18.54 9.03 -22.23
N ASP A 5 18.81 9.21 -20.94
CA ASP A 5 19.86 8.49 -20.23
C ASP A 5 19.28 7.47 -19.20
N ILE A 6 17.98 7.56 -18.86
CA ILE A 6 17.28 6.64 -17.95
C ILE A 6 16.42 5.66 -18.74
N ILE A 7 16.72 4.37 -18.61
CA ILE A 7 16.08 3.27 -19.33
C ILE A 7 15.33 2.39 -18.34
N TYR A 8 14.06 2.07 -18.63
CA TYR A 8 13.30 1.07 -17.90
C TYR A 8 13.77 -0.34 -18.25
N ILE A 9 14.05 -1.15 -17.25
CA ILE A 9 14.47 -2.54 -17.36
C ILE A 9 13.68 -3.45 -16.40
N GLY A 10 12.54 -2.96 -15.88
CA GLY A 10 11.66 -3.71 -15.00
C GLY A 10 10.88 -4.80 -15.73
N GLN A 11 10.16 -5.59 -14.96
CA GLN A 11 9.40 -6.75 -15.47
C GLN A 11 7.99 -6.76 -14.91
N ASP A 12 7.04 -7.23 -15.71
CA ASP A 12 5.68 -7.56 -15.30
C ASP A 12 5.54 -9.05 -14.97
N ASP A 13 4.87 -9.39 -13.89
CA ASP A 13 4.38 -10.73 -13.57
C ASP A 13 2.85 -10.75 -13.64
N ALA A 14 2.32 -10.84 -14.87
CA ALA A 14 0.89 -10.89 -15.11
C ALA A 14 0.22 -12.21 -14.65
N GLU A 15 1.01 -13.20 -14.24
CA GLU A 15 0.50 -14.48 -13.74
C GLU A 15 0.42 -14.55 -12.22
N LEU A 16 1.04 -13.63 -11.50
CA LEU A 16 0.91 -13.55 -10.05
C LEU A 16 -0.55 -13.29 -9.67
N ARG A 17 -1.06 -14.04 -8.70
CA ARG A 17 -2.43 -13.87 -8.21
C ARG A 17 -2.50 -13.49 -6.74
N LEU A 18 -1.38 -13.62 -6.03
CA LEU A 18 -1.32 -13.36 -4.60
C LEU A 18 0.04 -12.70 -4.26
N PHE A 19 0.06 -11.39 -4.08
CA PHE A 19 1.24 -10.63 -3.68
C PHE A 19 1.48 -10.78 -2.17
N GLU A 20 2.74 -10.88 -1.73
CA GLU A 20 3.13 -11.19 -0.34
C GLU A 20 2.39 -12.40 0.26
N SER A 21 1.94 -13.34 -0.58
CA SER A 21 1.14 -14.50 -0.16
C SER A 21 -0.19 -14.15 0.55
N GLN A 22 -0.69 -12.94 0.42
CA GLN A 22 -1.91 -12.49 1.09
C GLN A 22 -2.79 -11.54 0.28
N TYR A 23 -2.24 -10.68 -0.58
CA TYR A 23 -3.02 -9.69 -1.32
C TYR A 23 -3.39 -10.22 -2.71
N VAL A 24 -4.68 -10.33 -2.97
CA VAL A 24 -5.19 -10.78 -4.28
C VAL A 24 -4.87 -9.71 -5.32
N VAL A 25 -4.15 -10.08 -6.38
CA VAL A 25 -3.75 -9.18 -7.48
C VAL A 25 -4.20 -9.75 -8.83
N PRO A 26 -5.45 -9.49 -9.24
CA PRO A 26 -6.00 -10.04 -10.47
C PRO A 26 -5.23 -9.58 -11.71
N GLU A 27 -4.69 -8.36 -11.69
CA GLU A 27 -3.89 -7.77 -12.76
C GLU A 27 -2.38 -8.00 -12.57
N GLY A 28 -1.98 -8.99 -11.74
CA GLY A 28 -0.58 -9.29 -11.49
C GLY A 28 0.18 -8.21 -10.73
N MET A 29 1.49 -8.11 -10.97
CA MET A 29 2.38 -7.14 -10.34
C MET A 29 3.50 -6.74 -11.29
N CYS A 30 4.02 -5.52 -11.19
CA CYS A 30 5.26 -5.13 -11.85
C CYS A 30 6.38 -4.92 -10.82
N TYR A 31 7.60 -5.24 -11.23
CA TYR A 31 8.82 -5.03 -10.45
C TYR A 31 9.73 -4.11 -11.24
N ASN A 32 9.69 -2.82 -10.89
CA ASN A 32 10.38 -1.80 -11.65
C ASN A 32 11.85 -1.74 -11.29
N SER A 33 12.67 -1.67 -12.31
CA SER A 33 14.11 -1.44 -12.21
C SER A 33 14.54 -0.50 -13.34
N TYR A 34 15.58 0.28 -13.11
CA TYR A 34 16.00 1.29 -14.07
C TYR A 34 17.52 1.28 -14.24
N LEU A 35 17.98 1.66 -15.42
CA LEU A 35 19.38 1.84 -15.73
C LEU A 35 19.65 3.31 -16.04
N ILE A 36 20.61 3.91 -15.36
CA ILE A 36 21.14 5.25 -15.68
C ILE A 36 22.42 5.08 -16.46
N LYS A 37 22.40 5.46 -17.74
CA LYS A 37 23.52 5.35 -18.70
C LYS A 37 24.28 6.66 -18.79
N ASP A 38 25.42 6.74 -18.11
CA ASP A 38 26.28 7.93 -18.09
C ASP A 38 27.75 7.53 -18.30
N GLU A 39 28.72 8.36 -17.90
CA GLU A 39 30.16 7.97 -17.84
C GLU A 39 30.30 6.71 -16.98
N LYS A 40 29.68 6.71 -15.80
CA LYS A 40 29.46 5.55 -14.96
C LYS A 40 27.99 5.12 -15.07
N ILE A 41 27.77 3.81 -15.01
CA ILE A 41 26.44 3.22 -15.14
C ILE A 41 25.92 2.79 -13.76
N ALA A 42 24.70 3.20 -13.41
CA ALA A 42 24.01 2.75 -12.22
C ALA A 42 22.74 1.97 -12.55
N ILE A 43 22.58 0.81 -11.91
CA ILE A 43 21.33 0.03 -11.89
C ILE A 43 20.57 0.46 -10.64
N MET A 44 19.25 0.71 -10.76
CA MET A 44 18.37 1.07 -9.67
C MET A 44 17.52 -0.13 -9.33
N ASP A 45 17.84 -0.81 -8.22
CA ASP A 45 17.25 -2.06 -7.73
C ASP A 45 17.29 -3.21 -8.76
N THR A 46 16.76 -4.38 -8.41
CA THR A 46 16.68 -5.54 -9.30
C THR A 46 15.23 -5.96 -9.53
N SER A 47 14.93 -7.24 -9.57
CA SER A 47 13.58 -7.76 -9.81
C SER A 47 13.32 -8.99 -8.93
N ASP A 48 12.06 -9.43 -8.89
CA ASP A 48 11.66 -10.68 -8.24
C ASP A 48 12.30 -11.91 -8.89
N SER A 49 12.50 -12.95 -8.10
CA SER A 49 13.06 -14.23 -8.56
C SER A 49 12.26 -14.87 -9.70
N ARG A 50 10.96 -14.62 -9.77
CA ARG A 50 10.06 -15.14 -10.81
C ARG A 50 10.30 -14.50 -12.17
N THR A 51 10.78 -13.25 -12.20
CA THR A 51 10.99 -12.43 -13.39
C THR A 51 12.46 -12.14 -13.71
N ILE A 52 13.37 -12.68 -12.89
CA ILE A 52 14.81 -12.38 -12.95
C ILE A 52 15.47 -12.64 -14.31
N GLU A 53 15.05 -13.66 -15.03
CA GLU A 53 15.62 -13.98 -16.36
C GLU A 53 15.25 -12.93 -17.41
N GLY A 54 14.02 -12.39 -17.36
CA GLY A 54 13.59 -11.24 -18.16
C GLY A 54 14.40 -10.01 -17.83
N TRP A 55 14.54 -9.68 -16.55
CA TRP A 55 15.32 -8.56 -16.08
C TRP A 55 16.80 -8.63 -16.53
N LYS A 56 17.45 -9.79 -16.41
CA LYS A 56 18.84 -9.98 -16.88
C LYS A 56 18.98 -9.75 -18.38
N LYS A 57 18.02 -10.19 -19.16
CA LYS A 57 18.01 -10.00 -20.62
C LYS A 57 17.89 -8.52 -20.97
N ASP A 58 16.95 -7.80 -20.32
CA ASP A 58 16.71 -6.38 -20.59
C ASP A 58 17.87 -5.51 -20.10
N LEU A 59 18.45 -5.84 -18.93
CA LEU A 59 19.67 -5.23 -18.44
C LEU A 59 20.83 -5.39 -19.43
N ALA A 60 21.08 -6.60 -19.93
CA ALA A 60 22.15 -6.87 -20.90
C ALA A 60 21.95 -6.07 -22.20
N ALA A 61 20.72 -6.00 -22.70
CA ALA A 61 20.36 -5.21 -23.88
C ALA A 61 20.57 -3.70 -23.64
N ALA A 62 20.15 -3.18 -22.48
CA ALA A 62 20.31 -1.78 -22.12
C ALA A 62 21.77 -1.38 -21.92
N LEU A 63 22.60 -2.27 -21.39
CA LEU A 63 24.04 -2.06 -21.20
C LEU A 63 24.81 -1.96 -22.54
N ASP A 64 24.34 -2.63 -23.58
CA ASP A 64 24.95 -2.58 -24.92
C ASP A 64 26.46 -2.88 -24.89
N GLY A 65 26.85 -3.93 -24.17
CA GLY A 65 28.24 -4.37 -24.00
C GLY A 65 29.07 -3.60 -22.96
N ARG A 66 28.54 -2.53 -22.38
CA ARG A 66 29.17 -1.83 -21.26
C ARG A 66 29.02 -2.60 -19.96
N GLN A 67 29.83 -2.28 -18.96
CA GLN A 67 29.74 -2.85 -17.61
C GLN A 67 29.11 -1.83 -16.66
N PRO A 68 28.21 -2.23 -15.75
CA PRO A 68 27.68 -1.34 -14.73
C PRO A 68 28.76 -1.09 -13.64
N ASP A 69 28.78 0.14 -13.13
CA ASP A 69 29.67 0.54 -12.04
C ASP A 69 28.98 0.37 -10.67
N TYR A 70 27.67 0.62 -10.61
CA TYR A 70 26.93 0.64 -9.37
C TYR A 70 25.60 -0.11 -9.48
N LEU A 71 25.23 -0.80 -8.39
CA LEU A 71 23.86 -1.25 -8.10
C LEU A 71 23.37 -0.45 -6.89
N ILE A 72 22.42 0.42 -7.11
CA ILE A 72 21.76 1.18 -6.05
C ILE A 72 20.64 0.30 -5.48
N VAL A 73 20.76 -0.08 -4.22
CA VAL A 73 19.77 -0.89 -3.52
C VAL A 73 18.98 0.03 -2.58
N GLN A 74 17.79 0.39 -2.98
CA GLN A 74 16.91 1.26 -2.21
C GLN A 74 16.10 0.47 -1.19
N HIS A 75 15.75 -0.78 -1.54
CA HIS A 75 14.93 -1.67 -0.74
C HIS A 75 15.43 -3.12 -0.84
N LEU A 76 15.28 -3.90 0.24
CA LEU A 76 15.78 -5.27 0.33
C LEU A 76 14.69 -6.34 0.29
N GLU A 77 13.44 -5.95 0.09
CA GLU A 77 12.38 -6.93 -0.09
C GLU A 77 12.69 -7.81 -1.32
N PRO A 78 12.49 -9.13 -1.23
CA PRO A 78 12.93 -10.06 -2.26
C PRO A 78 12.40 -9.79 -3.67
N ASP A 79 11.25 -9.15 -3.80
CA ASP A 79 10.67 -8.79 -5.10
C ASP A 79 11.44 -7.68 -5.84
N HIS A 80 12.35 -6.95 -5.15
CA HIS A 80 13.28 -5.99 -5.74
C HIS A 80 14.75 -6.38 -5.54
N ALA A 81 15.01 -7.32 -4.65
CA ALA A 81 16.37 -7.64 -4.24
C ALA A 81 16.86 -9.02 -4.68
N SER A 82 15.99 -9.92 -5.16
CA SER A 82 16.38 -11.30 -5.50
C SER A 82 17.53 -11.38 -6.50
N GLY A 83 17.67 -10.42 -7.39
CA GLY A 83 18.73 -10.38 -8.40
C GLY A 83 20.10 -9.90 -7.91
N ILE A 84 20.25 -9.43 -6.67
CA ILE A 84 21.49 -8.79 -6.19
C ILE A 84 22.71 -9.73 -6.33
N ALA A 85 22.61 -10.94 -5.79
CA ALA A 85 23.74 -11.88 -5.83
C ALA A 85 24.10 -12.28 -7.26
N GLU A 86 23.13 -12.50 -8.12
CA GLU A 86 23.34 -12.84 -9.53
C GLU A 86 24.00 -11.69 -10.29
N ALA A 87 23.50 -10.47 -10.11
CA ALA A 87 24.10 -9.28 -10.72
C ALA A 87 25.56 -9.09 -10.29
N MET A 88 25.85 -9.29 -9.01
CA MET A 88 27.22 -9.20 -8.49
C MET A 88 28.15 -10.31 -8.99
N HIS A 89 27.63 -11.50 -9.28
CA HIS A 89 28.40 -12.55 -9.95
C HIS A 89 28.67 -12.23 -11.41
N GLN A 90 27.68 -11.71 -12.12
CA GLN A 90 27.79 -11.36 -13.53
C GLN A 90 28.70 -10.13 -13.75
N TYR A 91 28.68 -9.18 -12.81
CA TYR A 91 29.42 -7.92 -12.87
C TYR A 91 30.31 -7.76 -11.63
N PRO A 92 31.40 -8.52 -11.48
CA PRO A 92 32.17 -8.63 -10.23
C PRO A 92 32.89 -7.34 -9.81
N ASN A 93 33.05 -6.38 -10.71
CA ASN A 93 33.65 -5.06 -10.44
C ASN A 93 32.63 -4.01 -9.99
N MET A 94 31.34 -4.30 -10.11
CA MET A 94 30.26 -3.42 -9.69
C MET A 94 30.25 -3.27 -8.16
N LYS A 95 29.89 -2.07 -7.68
CA LYS A 95 29.69 -1.80 -6.24
C LYS A 95 28.23 -1.68 -5.91
N ILE A 96 27.80 -2.27 -4.80
CA ILE A 96 26.49 -2.02 -4.23
C ILE A 96 26.53 -0.71 -3.46
N VAL A 97 25.54 0.15 -3.69
CA VAL A 97 25.34 1.41 -2.95
C VAL A 97 24.02 1.31 -2.22
N CYS A 98 24.04 1.37 -0.89
CA CYS A 98 22.85 1.20 -0.08
C CYS A 98 22.95 1.91 1.27
N SER A 99 21.85 1.97 2.03
CA SER A 99 21.89 2.49 3.39
C SER A 99 22.73 1.59 4.32
N VAL A 100 23.24 2.16 5.40
CA VAL A 100 23.97 1.38 6.43
C VAL A 100 23.11 0.22 6.95
N LYS A 101 21.81 0.45 7.10
CA LYS A 101 20.88 -0.58 7.58
C LYS A 101 20.70 -1.71 6.55
N ALA A 102 20.60 -1.38 5.27
CA ALA A 102 20.55 -2.38 4.19
C ALA A 102 21.81 -3.24 4.16
N ALA A 103 22.99 -2.63 4.28
CA ALA A 103 24.26 -3.37 4.34
C ALA A 103 24.30 -4.38 5.49
N GLN A 104 23.70 -4.05 6.64
CA GLN A 104 23.59 -4.97 7.79
C GLN A 104 22.58 -6.10 7.56
N MET A 105 21.50 -5.83 6.82
CA MET A 105 20.43 -6.81 6.58
C MET A 105 20.73 -7.72 5.39
N MET A 106 21.46 -7.25 4.39
CA MET A 106 21.73 -7.97 3.14
C MET A 106 22.27 -9.40 3.34
N PRO A 107 23.21 -9.68 4.25
CA PRO A 107 23.69 -11.05 4.51
C PRO A 107 22.61 -12.00 5.03
N LEU A 108 21.49 -11.48 5.58
CA LEU A 108 20.37 -12.31 6.05
C LEU A 108 19.59 -12.90 4.87
N PHE A 109 19.55 -12.20 3.74
CA PHE A 109 18.89 -12.65 2.50
C PHE A 109 19.82 -13.43 1.58
N PHE A 110 21.14 -13.16 1.66
CA PHE A 110 22.17 -13.76 0.80
C PHE A 110 23.30 -14.39 1.63
N PRO A 111 23.01 -15.45 2.45
CA PRO A 111 23.97 -16.01 3.41
C PRO A 111 25.19 -16.67 2.75
N HIS A 112 25.12 -16.95 1.46
CA HIS A 112 26.19 -17.61 0.68
C HIS A 112 26.99 -16.66 -0.20
N TYR A 113 26.70 -15.35 -0.16
CA TYR A 113 27.41 -14.35 -0.95
C TYR A 113 28.32 -13.52 -0.05
N ASP A 114 29.58 -13.38 -0.47
CA ASP A 114 30.55 -12.53 0.23
C ASP A 114 30.47 -11.08 -0.29
N PHE A 115 30.01 -10.18 0.55
CA PHE A 115 29.89 -8.77 0.28
C PHE A 115 31.12 -7.95 0.67
N ASP A 116 32.19 -8.56 1.21
CA ASP A 116 33.37 -7.82 1.68
C ASP A 116 34.00 -7.00 0.54
N GLY A 117 34.29 -5.74 0.83
CA GLY A 117 34.85 -4.80 -0.14
C GLY A 117 33.94 -4.44 -1.32
N LYS A 118 32.67 -4.94 -1.38
CA LYS A 118 31.75 -4.70 -2.49
C LYS A 118 30.64 -3.68 -2.19
N VAL A 119 30.42 -3.36 -0.93
CA VAL A 119 29.36 -2.46 -0.49
C VAL A 119 29.92 -1.09 -0.14
N MET A 120 29.29 -0.06 -0.67
CA MET A 120 29.48 1.35 -0.35
C MET A 120 28.21 1.83 0.38
N THR A 121 28.33 2.13 1.65
CA THR A 121 27.20 2.66 2.44
C THR A 121 27.07 4.17 2.29
N VAL A 122 25.83 4.62 2.22
CA VAL A 122 25.45 6.04 2.14
C VAL A 122 24.50 6.43 3.27
N LYS A 123 24.39 7.71 3.53
CA LYS A 123 23.52 8.31 4.55
C LYS A 123 22.77 9.49 3.96
N GLU A 124 21.91 10.09 4.78
CA GLU A 124 21.11 11.26 4.42
C GLU A 124 21.94 12.36 3.76
N GLY A 125 21.57 12.74 2.53
CA GLY A 125 22.19 13.83 1.79
C GLY A 125 23.53 13.50 1.11
N ASP A 126 24.04 12.27 1.26
CA ASP A 126 25.24 11.86 0.51
C ASP A 126 24.93 11.87 -1.01
N THR A 127 25.95 12.11 -1.81
CA THR A 127 25.83 12.18 -3.26
C THR A 127 26.78 11.23 -3.97
N LEU A 128 26.36 10.77 -5.17
CA LEU A 128 27.17 9.95 -6.07
C LEU A 128 27.12 10.55 -7.47
N SER A 129 28.27 10.96 -8.01
CA SER A 129 28.37 11.42 -9.39
C SER A 129 28.58 10.24 -10.34
N LEU A 130 27.78 10.20 -11.40
CA LEU A 130 27.94 9.26 -12.51
C LEU A 130 28.64 9.89 -13.73
N GLY A 131 28.95 11.18 -13.66
CA GLY A 131 29.45 12.03 -14.74
C GLY A 131 28.56 13.24 -14.90
N LYS A 132 27.59 13.18 -15.80
CA LYS A 132 26.53 14.18 -15.99
C LYS A 132 25.49 14.11 -14.86
N HIS A 133 25.06 12.90 -14.49
CA HIS A 133 24.07 12.67 -13.45
C HIS A 133 24.69 12.71 -12.06
N THR A 134 23.95 13.29 -11.10
CA THR A 134 24.32 13.27 -9.68
C THR A 134 23.15 12.78 -8.86
N LEU A 135 23.36 11.63 -8.23
CA LEU A 135 22.39 10.99 -7.35
C LEU A 135 22.55 11.51 -5.93
N THR A 136 21.45 11.91 -5.30
CA THR A 136 21.38 12.29 -3.87
C THR A 136 20.53 11.28 -3.13
N PHE A 137 21.06 10.74 -2.03
CA PHE A 137 20.35 9.71 -1.24
C PHE A 137 19.58 10.34 -0.10
N VAL A 138 18.30 9.97 0.03
CA VAL A 138 17.37 10.44 1.06
C VAL A 138 16.87 9.24 1.84
N MET A 139 17.16 9.20 3.13
CA MET A 139 16.74 8.07 3.98
C MET A 139 15.22 8.14 4.22
N ALA A 140 14.56 7.00 4.01
CA ALA A 140 13.11 6.82 4.16
C ALA A 140 12.76 5.62 5.06
N PRO A 141 13.33 5.54 6.29
CA PRO A 141 13.13 4.38 7.15
C PRO A 141 11.65 4.19 7.47
N MET A 142 11.20 2.94 7.43
CA MET A 142 9.80 2.52 7.61
C MET A 142 8.84 2.99 6.51
N VAL A 143 9.35 3.25 5.30
CA VAL A 143 8.53 3.42 4.11
C VAL A 143 8.92 2.34 3.07
N HIS A 144 8.59 1.03 3.27
CA HIS A 144 7.91 0.55 4.51
C HIS A 144 8.83 -0.28 5.43
N TRP A 145 10.05 -0.60 5.05
CA TRP A 145 11.07 -1.29 5.88
C TRP A 145 12.10 -0.31 6.46
N PRO A 146 12.86 -0.73 7.51
CA PRO A 146 13.76 0.19 8.24
C PRO A 146 14.98 0.64 7.45
N GLU A 147 15.37 -0.07 6.39
CA GLU A 147 16.57 0.19 5.59
C GLU A 147 16.30 1.07 4.37
N VAL A 148 15.04 1.35 4.05
CA VAL A 148 14.64 2.02 2.81
C VAL A 148 15.28 3.39 2.67
N MET A 149 15.79 3.66 1.49
CA MET A 149 16.16 4.98 1.01
C MET A 149 15.51 5.25 -0.34
N VAL A 150 15.36 6.51 -0.70
CA VAL A 150 14.96 6.96 -2.03
C VAL A 150 16.13 7.73 -2.65
N THR A 151 16.18 7.79 -3.97
CA THR A 151 17.29 8.40 -4.69
C THR A 151 16.78 9.50 -5.61
N TYR A 152 17.33 10.70 -5.47
CA TYR A 152 17.01 11.83 -6.34
C TYR A 152 18.14 12.09 -7.34
N ASP A 153 17.82 12.06 -8.63
CA ASP A 153 18.70 12.52 -9.70
C ASP A 153 18.41 14.00 -9.99
N SER A 154 19.38 14.84 -9.68
CA SER A 154 19.25 16.29 -9.85
C SER A 154 19.34 16.76 -11.30
N THR A 155 19.86 15.93 -12.20
CA THR A 155 20.05 16.26 -13.62
C THR A 155 18.75 16.18 -14.39
N ASP A 156 18.04 15.07 -14.29
CA ASP A 156 16.75 14.87 -14.96
C ASP A 156 15.56 15.13 -14.01
N LYS A 157 15.85 15.53 -12.74
CA LYS A 157 14.85 15.86 -11.71
C LYS A 157 13.90 14.70 -11.41
N VAL A 158 14.47 13.52 -11.31
CA VAL A 158 13.77 12.26 -11.12
C VAL A 158 13.93 11.77 -9.69
N LEU A 159 12.84 11.37 -9.05
CA LEU A 159 12.85 10.66 -7.78
C LEU A 159 12.58 9.18 -8.00
N PHE A 160 13.56 8.33 -7.73
CA PHE A 160 13.36 6.88 -7.55
C PHE A 160 12.87 6.67 -6.13
N SER A 161 11.61 6.28 -5.97
CA SER A 161 10.89 6.42 -4.70
C SER A 161 10.78 5.13 -3.88
N ALA A 162 11.51 4.09 -4.23
CA ALA A 162 11.30 2.74 -3.69
C ALA A 162 9.80 2.38 -3.81
N ASP A 163 9.20 1.76 -2.80
CA ASP A 163 7.77 1.41 -2.79
C ASP A 163 6.83 2.61 -2.63
N GLY A 164 7.39 3.75 -2.27
CA GLY A 164 6.60 4.98 -2.20
C GLY A 164 5.96 5.30 -3.55
N PHE A 165 4.67 5.62 -3.54
CA PHE A 165 3.84 5.90 -4.73
C PHE A 165 3.57 4.68 -5.62
N GLY A 166 3.86 3.47 -5.14
CA GLY A 166 3.53 2.22 -5.81
C GLY A 166 2.04 1.91 -5.87
N LYS A 167 1.66 0.96 -6.72
CA LYS A 167 0.32 0.40 -6.82
C LYS A 167 0.37 -1.09 -7.16
N PHE A 168 -0.68 -1.83 -6.87
CA PHE A 168 -0.85 -3.19 -7.38
C PHE A 168 -1.13 -3.18 -8.90
N GLY A 169 -0.83 -4.31 -9.56
CA GLY A 169 -1.03 -4.54 -10.98
C GLY A 169 0.25 -4.41 -11.82
N VAL A 170 0.20 -4.92 -13.05
CA VAL A 170 1.25 -4.70 -14.06
C VAL A 170 1.34 -3.22 -14.42
N ILE A 171 2.44 -2.80 -15.04
CA ILE A 171 2.76 -1.38 -15.22
C ILE A 171 1.65 -0.57 -15.93
N ASP A 172 0.98 -1.17 -16.89
CA ASP A 172 -0.10 -0.55 -17.68
C ASP A 172 -1.51 -0.91 -17.20
N ALA A 173 -1.65 -1.60 -16.05
CA ALA A 173 -2.96 -1.89 -15.49
C ALA A 173 -3.65 -0.59 -15.04
N ASP A 174 -4.92 -0.42 -15.43
CA ASP A 174 -5.77 0.73 -15.08
C ASP A 174 -5.07 2.09 -15.24
N PRO A 175 -4.64 2.45 -16.47
CA PRO A 175 -3.80 3.63 -16.70
C PRO A 175 -4.49 4.96 -16.33
N ASP A 176 -5.82 4.96 -16.25
CA ASP A 176 -6.64 6.13 -15.94
C ASP A 176 -7.08 6.19 -14.47
N ASP A 177 -6.93 5.12 -13.69
CA ASP A 177 -7.25 5.05 -12.25
C ASP A 177 -6.08 4.52 -11.41
N TRP A 178 -5.03 5.31 -11.32
CA TRP A 178 -3.91 5.01 -10.41
C TRP A 178 -4.36 4.95 -8.95
N ALA A 179 -5.30 5.81 -8.56
CA ALA A 179 -5.63 6.03 -7.15
C ALA A 179 -6.27 4.83 -6.46
N CYS A 180 -7.03 4.00 -7.19
CA CYS A 180 -7.71 2.83 -6.62
C CYS A 180 -6.68 1.83 -6.07
N GLU A 181 -5.89 1.24 -6.95
CA GLU A 181 -4.90 0.23 -6.57
C GLU A 181 -3.73 0.80 -5.75
N ALA A 182 -3.40 2.10 -5.93
CA ALA A 182 -2.39 2.76 -5.10
C ALA A 182 -2.86 2.98 -3.66
N ARG A 183 -4.15 3.28 -3.43
CA ARG A 183 -4.74 3.37 -2.09
C ARG A 183 -4.75 2.01 -1.41
N ARG A 184 -5.19 0.98 -2.14
CA ARG A 184 -5.20 -0.40 -1.68
C ARG A 184 -3.78 -0.85 -1.32
N TYR A 185 -2.77 -0.59 -2.16
CA TYR A 185 -1.36 -0.83 -1.88
C TYR A 185 -0.92 -0.07 -0.63
N TYR A 186 -1.11 1.26 -0.61
CA TYR A 186 -0.65 2.12 0.49
C TYR A 186 -1.16 1.66 1.86
N PHE A 187 -2.48 1.48 2.03
CA PHE A 187 -3.04 1.14 3.34
C PHE A 187 -2.72 -0.29 3.78
N ASN A 188 -2.50 -1.20 2.85
CA ASN A 188 -2.13 -2.57 3.18
C ASN A 188 -0.62 -2.71 3.47
N ILE A 189 0.24 -1.98 2.79
CA ILE A 189 1.71 -2.07 2.90
C ILE A 189 2.27 -0.97 3.84
N CYS A 190 1.94 0.29 3.60
CA CYS A 190 2.49 1.46 4.31
C CYS A 190 1.59 2.03 5.41
N GLY A 191 0.32 1.65 5.49
CA GLY A 191 -0.73 2.33 6.26
C GLY A 191 -0.39 2.64 7.73
N LYS A 192 0.33 1.75 8.40
CA LYS A 192 0.82 1.95 9.78
C LYS A 192 1.81 3.12 9.90
N TYR A 193 2.52 3.46 8.85
CA TYR A 193 3.70 4.31 8.87
C TYR A 193 3.45 5.74 8.38
N GLY A 194 2.29 6.30 8.64
CA GLY A 194 1.94 7.68 8.23
C GLY A 194 2.97 8.74 8.64
N ALA A 195 3.54 8.68 9.85
CA ALA A 195 4.55 9.64 10.30
C ALA A 195 5.88 9.53 9.51
N PRO A 196 6.47 8.34 9.25
CA PRO A 196 7.56 8.16 8.31
C PRO A 196 7.26 8.71 6.91
N VAL A 197 6.08 8.40 6.35
CA VAL A 197 5.67 8.91 5.02
C VAL A 197 5.61 10.44 5.01
N LYS A 198 5.03 11.08 6.03
CA LYS A 198 5.04 12.56 6.14
C LYS A 198 6.45 13.13 6.19
N THR A 199 7.36 12.45 6.88
CA THR A 199 8.76 12.88 6.92
C THR A 199 9.41 12.81 5.55
N LEU A 200 9.16 11.73 4.79
CA LEU A 200 9.64 11.59 3.41
C LEU A 200 9.05 12.68 2.51
N LEU A 201 7.73 12.91 2.55
CA LEU A 201 7.06 13.97 1.78
C LEU A 201 7.65 15.36 2.07
N LYS A 202 7.94 15.66 3.34
CA LYS A 202 8.59 16.91 3.73
C LYS A 202 10.00 17.05 3.15
N LYS A 203 10.79 15.98 3.12
CA LYS A 203 12.13 15.99 2.50
C LYS A 203 12.01 16.16 0.99
N ALA A 204 11.11 15.41 0.34
CA ALA A 204 10.86 15.47 -1.09
C ALA A 204 10.39 16.86 -1.55
N SER A 205 9.61 17.58 -0.74
CA SER A 205 9.13 18.93 -1.07
C SER A 205 10.25 19.99 -1.20
N ALA A 206 11.46 19.70 -0.72
CA ALA A 206 12.63 20.56 -0.88
C ALA A 206 13.41 20.29 -2.20
N LEU A 207 12.99 19.28 -2.97
CA LEU A 207 13.62 18.86 -4.22
C LEU A 207 12.76 19.31 -5.40
N ASP A 208 13.41 19.64 -6.52
CA ASP A 208 12.70 19.98 -7.78
C ASP A 208 12.41 18.70 -8.56
N ILE A 209 11.37 17.98 -8.14
CA ILE A 209 10.98 16.69 -8.73
C ILE A 209 10.02 16.94 -9.89
N GLN A 210 10.33 16.37 -11.06
CA GLN A 210 9.48 16.41 -12.25
C GLN A 210 8.84 15.05 -12.56
N GLN A 211 9.46 13.96 -12.09
CA GLN A 211 8.97 12.59 -12.25
C GLN A 211 9.25 11.77 -10.99
N ILE A 212 8.33 10.88 -10.66
CA ILE A 212 8.50 9.85 -9.61
C ILE A 212 8.51 8.49 -10.29
N LEU A 213 9.52 7.71 -10.00
CA LEU A 213 9.75 6.35 -10.52
C LEU A 213 9.67 5.36 -9.36
N PRO A 214 8.49 4.79 -9.08
CA PRO A 214 8.31 3.81 -8.01
C PRO A 214 8.82 2.42 -8.41
N LEU A 215 8.98 1.54 -7.44
CA LEU A 215 9.30 0.12 -7.67
C LEU A 215 8.09 -0.70 -8.15
N HIS A 216 6.86 -0.19 -7.97
CA HIS A 216 5.62 -0.77 -8.50
C HIS A 216 4.77 0.30 -9.18
N GLY A 217 4.08 -0.09 -10.26
CA GLY A 217 3.16 0.80 -10.96
C GLY A 217 3.84 1.78 -11.94
N PRO A 218 3.08 2.73 -12.48
CA PRO A 218 3.53 3.60 -13.55
C PRO A 218 4.43 4.74 -13.06
N ILE A 219 5.18 5.31 -13.99
CA ILE A 219 5.91 6.56 -13.77
C ILE A 219 4.90 7.70 -13.62
N LEU A 220 5.08 8.49 -12.58
CA LEU A 220 4.21 9.62 -12.27
C LEU A 220 4.86 10.94 -12.67
N SER A 221 4.15 11.76 -13.43
CA SER A 221 4.58 13.10 -13.83
C SER A 221 3.38 14.04 -13.99
N GLY A 222 3.62 15.35 -14.01
CA GLY A 222 2.57 16.36 -14.24
C GLY A 222 1.39 16.19 -13.27
N GLU A 223 0.16 16.18 -13.81
CA GLU A 223 -1.07 16.09 -13.02
C GLU A 223 -1.17 14.77 -12.22
N LYS A 224 -0.72 13.64 -12.78
CA LYS A 224 -0.72 12.35 -12.06
C LYS A 224 0.20 12.39 -10.83
N MET A 225 1.36 13.00 -10.94
CA MET A 225 2.27 13.20 -9.81
C MET A 225 1.67 14.14 -8.76
N ALA A 226 1.07 15.25 -9.18
CA ALA A 226 0.42 16.19 -8.27
C ALA A 226 -0.72 15.53 -7.48
N GLU A 227 -1.54 14.71 -8.14
CA GLU A 227 -2.61 13.95 -7.50
C GLU A 227 -2.04 12.90 -6.53
N ALA A 228 -0.99 12.18 -6.90
CA ALA A 228 -0.34 11.21 -6.02
C ALA A 228 0.21 11.87 -4.74
N LEU A 229 0.86 13.02 -4.86
CA LEU A 229 1.36 13.80 -3.71
C LEU A 229 0.22 14.29 -2.81
N ARG A 230 -0.90 14.74 -3.41
CA ARG A 230 -2.11 15.15 -2.68
C ARG A 230 -2.68 13.97 -1.88
N LEU A 231 -2.86 12.81 -2.52
CA LEU A 231 -3.41 11.62 -1.89
C LEU A 231 -2.49 11.06 -0.80
N TYR A 232 -1.19 10.98 -1.04
CA TYR A 232 -0.22 10.57 -0.02
C TYR A 232 -0.23 11.50 1.20
N THR A 233 -0.50 12.80 1.01
CA THR A 233 -0.67 13.74 2.11
C THR A 233 -1.91 13.42 2.94
N ILE A 234 -3.05 13.15 2.29
CA ILE A 234 -4.30 12.74 2.95
C ILE A 234 -4.10 11.42 3.70
N TRP A 235 -3.56 10.39 3.02
CA TRP A 235 -3.40 9.06 3.59
C TRP A 235 -2.44 9.04 4.77
N SER A 236 -1.29 9.70 4.66
CA SER A 236 -0.29 9.76 5.73
C SER A 236 -0.76 10.53 6.97
N ASN A 237 -1.74 11.42 6.82
CA ASN A 237 -2.40 12.12 7.91
C ASN A 237 -3.62 11.37 8.46
N TYR A 238 -4.03 10.26 7.85
CA TYR A 238 -5.26 9.53 8.18
C TYR A 238 -6.51 10.41 8.04
N GLU A 239 -6.48 11.34 7.08
CA GLU A 239 -7.61 12.20 6.74
C GLU A 239 -8.66 11.43 5.94
N VAL A 240 -9.87 11.96 5.90
CA VAL A 240 -10.96 11.43 5.07
C VAL A 240 -10.72 11.84 3.62
N GLU A 241 -10.72 10.87 2.71
CA GLU A 241 -10.50 11.14 1.29
C GLU A 241 -11.81 11.49 0.55
N ALA A 242 -12.89 10.81 0.89
CA ALA A 242 -14.16 10.94 0.18
C ALA A 242 -15.37 10.99 1.12
N GLU A 243 -16.39 11.76 0.71
CA GLU A 243 -17.69 11.76 1.38
C GLU A 243 -18.47 10.47 1.07
N GLY A 244 -19.07 9.88 2.08
CA GLY A 244 -19.92 8.69 1.96
C GLY A 244 -19.91 7.85 3.23
N VAL A 245 -20.60 6.73 3.16
CA VAL A 245 -20.67 5.72 4.22
C VAL A 245 -20.16 4.39 3.67
N PHE A 246 -19.19 3.80 4.33
CA PHE A 246 -18.75 2.45 4.05
C PHE A 246 -19.42 1.46 5.02
N ILE A 247 -19.97 0.37 4.51
CA ILE A 247 -20.60 -0.69 5.30
C ILE A 247 -19.79 -1.97 5.10
N ALA A 248 -19.13 -2.42 6.16
CA ALA A 248 -18.50 -3.74 6.20
C ALA A 248 -19.39 -4.71 6.98
N TYR A 249 -19.72 -5.84 6.39
CA TYR A 249 -20.56 -6.82 7.10
C TYR A 249 -20.03 -8.24 6.98
N ALA A 250 -20.37 -9.07 7.99
CA ALA A 250 -20.12 -10.50 7.99
C ALA A 250 -21.39 -11.25 8.39
N SER A 251 -21.93 -12.03 7.45
CA SER A 251 -23.22 -12.73 7.60
C SER A 251 -23.07 -14.22 7.38
N ILE A 252 -23.53 -15.05 8.35
CA ILE A 252 -23.42 -16.51 8.28
C ILE A 252 -24.46 -17.08 7.30
N HIS A 253 -25.73 -16.72 7.46
CA HIS A 253 -26.87 -17.28 6.70
C HIS A 253 -27.70 -16.20 5.98
N GLY A 254 -27.17 -15.01 5.77
CA GLY A 254 -27.83 -13.94 5.04
C GLY A 254 -28.70 -13.01 5.90
N CYS A 255 -29.02 -13.33 7.16
CA CYS A 255 -29.90 -12.50 7.98
C CYS A 255 -29.31 -11.11 8.30
N THR A 256 -27.99 -11.03 8.54
CA THR A 256 -27.30 -9.75 8.73
C THR A 256 -27.22 -8.98 7.41
N LYS A 257 -26.97 -9.68 6.30
CA LYS A 257 -26.95 -9.10 4.95
C LYS A 257 -28.28 -8.42 4.61
N GLU A 258 -29.41 -9.08 4.88
CA GLU A 258 -30.75 -8.53 4.66
C GLU A 258 -30.96 -7.17 5.36
N ALA A 259 -30.49 -7.03 6.59
CA ALA A 259 -30.53 -5.76 7.32
C ALA A 259 -29.59 -4.69 6.75
N VAL A 260 -28.43 -5.11 6.28
CA VAL A 260 -27.49 -4.20 5.58
C VAL A 260 -28.08 -3.69 4.27
N GLU A 261 -28.70 -4.56 3.47
CA GLU A 261 -29.38 -4.17 2.23
C GLU A 261 -30.48 -3.13 2.52
N LYS A 262 -31.25 -3.35 3.59
CA LYS A 262 -32.26 -2.38 4.04
C LYS A 262 -31.66 -1.06 4.49
N LEU A 263 -30.56 -1.09 5.24
CA LEU A 263 -29.84 0.12 5.64
C LEU A 263 -29.31 0.92 4.43
N VAL A 264 -28.83 0.24 3.40
CA VAL A 264 -28.39 0.88 2.14
C VAL A 264 -29.55 1.64 1.47
N GLU A 265 -30.74 1.04 1.43
CA GLU A 265 -31.94 1.71 0.92
C GLU A 265 -32.27 2.97 1.74
N ILE A 266 -32.24 2.86 3.08
CA ILE A 266 -32.52 3.96 4.00
C ILE A 266 -31.49 5.11 3.81
N LEU A 267 -30.18 4.80 3.79
CA LEU A 267 -29.13 5.78 3.59
C LEU A 267 -29.29 6.53 2.25
N LYS A 268 -29.59 5.80 1.16
CA LYS A 268 -29.83 6.40 -0.15
C LYS A 268 -31.09 7.28 -0.14
N ALA A 269 -32.18 6.83 0.49
CA ALA A 269 -33.40 7.61 0.62
C ALA A 269 -33.22 8.90 1.43
N LYS A 270 -32.30 8.88 2.42
CA LYS A 270 -31.90 10.06 3.21
C LYS A 270 -30.88 10.96 2.50
N GLY A 271 -30.46 10.64 1.28
CA GLY A 271 -29.57 11.46 0.47
C GLY A 271 -28.07 11.21 0.68
N CYS A 272 -27.67 10.07 1.23
CA CYS A 272 -26.25 9.70 1.28
C CYS A 272 -25.69 9.62 -0.15
N LYS A 273 -24.68 10.45 -0.45
CA LYS A 273 -24.12 10.58 -1.80
C LYS A 273 -23.46 9.32 -2.32
N LYS A 274 -22.78 8.59 -1.44
CA LYS A 274 -22.07 7.36 -1.76
C LYS A 274 -22.23 6.36 -0.61
N VAL A 275 -22.65 5.16 -0.93
CA VAL A 275 -22.65 4.00 -0.01
C VAL A 275 -21.81 2.92 -0.68
N SER A 276 -20.71 2.54 -0.04
CA SER A 276 -19.88 1.39 -0.41
C SER A 276 -20.19 0.24 0.53
N VAL A 277 -20.16 -1.00 0.05
CA VAL A 277 -20.52 -2.18 0.85
C VAL A 277 -19.55 -3.31 0.56
N ALA A 278 -19.04 -3.96 1.60
CA ALA A 278 -18.22 -5.17 1.50
C ALA A 278 -18.78 -6.33 2.33
N ASP A 279 -18.88 -7.51 1.74
CA ASP A 279 -19.14 -8.79 2.43
C ASP A 279 -17.81 -9.43 2.83
N LEU A 280 -17.37 -9.17 4.05
CA LEU A 280 -16.08 -9.65 4.57
C LEU A 280 -15.91 -11.19 4.55
N SER A 281 -16.99 -11.93 4.31
CA SER A 281 -16.93 -13.38 4.19
C SER A 281 -16.67 -13.85 2.75
N ARG A 282 -16.66 -12.94 1.76
CA ARG A 282 -16.61 -13.27 0.33
C ARG A 282 -15.70 -12.34 -0.48
N ASP A 283 -15.68 -11.06 -0.12
CA ASP A 283 -14.92 -10.05 -0.83
C ASP A 283 -13.47 -10.02 -0.30
N ASP A 284 -12.55 -9.46 -1.08
CA ASP A 284 -11.17 -9.27 -0.64
C ASP A 284 -11.12 -8.28 0.52
N GLN A 285 -10.55 -8.70 1.64
CA GLN A 285 -10.41 -7.84 2.80
C GLN A 285 -9.48 -6.65 2.56
N ALA A 286 -8.52 -6.75 1.65
CA ALA A 286 -7.64 -5.64 1.30
C ALA A 286 -8.40 -4.47 0.65
N GLU A 287 -9.43 -4.78 -0.15
CA GLU A 287 -10.38 -3.79 -0.69
C GLU A 287 -11.22 -3.15 0.42
N ALA A 288 -11.73 -3.97 1.34
CA ALA A 288 -12.51 -3.47 2.46
C ALA A 288 -11.68 -2.56 3.40
N ILE A 289 -10.39 -2.87 3.57
CA ILE A 289 -9.47 -2.03 4.35
C ILE A 289 -9.27 -0.67 3.67
N GLU A 290 -9.03 -0.64 2.36
CA GLU A 290 -8.87 0.64 1.66
C GLU A 290 -10.12 1.52 1.78
N ASP A 291 -11.32 0.95 1.60
CA ASP A 291 -12.58 1.66 1.76
C ASP A 291 -12.78 2.18 3.20
N ALA A 292 -12.37 1.43 4.22
CA ALA A 292 -12.41 1.88 5.60
C ALA A 292 -11.54 3.13 5.85
N PHE A 293 -10.40 3.24 5.17
CA PHE A 293 -9.56 4.43 5.25
C PHE A 293 -10.06 5.58 4.38
N LYS A 294 -10.68 5.28 3.24
CA LYS A 294 -11.21 6.26 2.27
C LYS A 294 -12.35 7.10 2.85
N TYR A 295 -13.29 6.45 3.54
CA TYR A 295 -14.48 7.09 4.08
C TYR A 295 -14.32 7.47 5.56
N GLY A 296 -14.99 8.56 5.96
CA GLY A 296 -15.01 9.02 7.35
C GLY A 296 -16.01 8.28 8.26
N LYS A 297 -17.03 7.67 7.64
CA LYS A 297 -18.19 7.09 8.31
C LYS A 297 -18.36 5.62 7.94
N LEU A 298 -18.36 4.75 8.93
CA LEU A 298 -18.44 3.31 8.77
C LEU A 298 -19.67 2.73 9.48
N VAL A 299 -20.23 1.66 8.91
CA VAL A 299 -21.14 0.77 9.63
C VAL A 299 -20.51 -0.62 9.65
N LEU A 300 -20.38 -1.19 10.84
CA LEU A 300 -19.92 -2.57 11.02
C LEU A 300 -21.12 -3.43 11.45
N ALA A 301 -21.43 -4.45 10.63
CA ALA A 301 -22.58 -5.32 10.86
C ALA A 301 -22.14 -6.78 10.93
N ALA A 302 -22.30 -7.46 12.07
CA ALA A 302 -21.81 -8.82 12.22
C ALA A 302 -22.71 -9.74 13.03
N SER A 303 -22.64 -11.02 12.71
CA SER A 303 -23.24 -12.08 13.50
C SER A 303 -22.38 -12.39 14.73
N SER A 304 -23.05 -12.73 15.84
CA SER A 304 -22.41 -13.37 16.99
C SER A 304 -22.02 -14.80 16.65
N TYR A 305 -20.83 -15.22 17.08
CA TYR A 305 -20.31 -16.56 16.85
C TYR A 305 -19.45 -17.00 18.04
N ASP A 306 -19.61 -18.23 18.52
CA ASP A 306 -18.87 -18.79 19.65
C ASP A 306 -18.83 -17.85 20.89
N ALA A 307 -19.98 -17.24 21.25
CA ALA A 307 -20.12 -16.23 22.30
C ALA A 307 -19.23 -14.98 22.11
N GLY A 308 -18.74 -14.75 20.90
CA GLY A 308 -17.87 -13.65 20.48
C GLY A 308 -18.37 -12.97 19.21
N LEU A 309 -17.41 -12.62 18.36
CA LEU A 309 -17.62 -11.97 17.07
C LEU A 309 -17.32 -12.95 15.93
N PHE A 310 -18.11 -12.92 14.87
CA PHE A 310 -17.86 -13.76 13.69
C PHE A 310 -16.47 -13.49 13.08
N PRO A 311 -15.63 -14.52 12.84
CA PRO A 311 -14.22 -14.36 12.51
C PRO A 311 -13.89 -13.36 11.39
N PRO A 312 -14.59 -13.30 10.23
CA PRO A 312 -14.22 -12.33 9.20
C PRO A 312 -14.27 -10.86 9.66
N MET A 313 -15.24 -10.52 10.53
CA MET A 313 -15.32 -9.18 11.11
C MET A 313 -14.25 -8.95 12.18
N TYR A 314 -13.93 -9.97 12.98
CA TYR A 314 -12.85 -9.88 13.97
C TYR A 314 -11.51 -9.60 13.28
N ASP A 315 -11.22 -10.34 12.24
CA ASP A 315 -9.99 -10.22 11.45
C ASP A 315 -9.90 -8.85 10.78
N PHE A 316 -10.97 -8.39 10.17
CA PHE A 316 -11.06 -7.05 9.57
C PHE A 316 -10.76 -5.93 10.59
N ILE A 317 -11.41 -5.94 11.76
CA ILE A 317 -11.17 -4.92 12.79
C ILE A 317 -9.74 -5.02 13.33
N HIS A 318 -9.20 -6.24 13.49
CA HIS A 318 -7.81 -6.44 13.89
C HIS A 318 -6.84 -5.82 12.88
N HIS A 319 -7.06 -6.00 11.57
CA HIS A 319 -6.26 -5.37 10.54
C HIS A 319 -6.34 -3.84 10.61
N LEU A 320 -7.50 -3.25 10.86
CA LEU A 320 -7.64 -1.82 11.06
C LEU A 320 -6.79 -1.33 12.26
N GLN A 321 -6.78 -2.08 13.38
CA GLN A 321 -5.97 -1.76 14.55
C GLN A 321 -4.47 -1.74 14.24
N ILE A 322 -3.95 -2.80 13.65
CA ILE A 322 -2.51 -2.92 13.37
C ILE A 322 -2.02 -1.94 12.31
N LYS A 323 -2.91 -1.45 11.43
CA LYS A 323 -2.64 -0.43 10.41
C LYS A 323 -2.86 1.00 10.92
N ALA A 324 -3.10 1.18 12.22
CA ALA A 324 -3.29 2.47 12.88
C ALA A 324 -4.48 3.28 12.34
N TRP A 325 -5.56 2.60 11.91
CA TRP A 325 -6.80 3.23 11.50
C TRP A 325 -7.38 4.12 12.61
N GLN A 326 -7.76 5.34 12.26
CA GLN A 326 -8.10 6.36 13.25
C GLN A 326 -8.95 7.49 12.66
N ASN A 327 -9.45 8.40 13.52
CA ASN A 327 -10.20 9.60 13.15
C ASN A 327 -11.48 9.29 12.35
N ARG A 328 -12.28 8.34 12.82
CA ARG A 328 -13.47 7.86 12.10
C ARG A 328 -14.69 7.75 13.02
N GLU A 329 -15.86 7.80 12.41
CA GLU A 329 -17.14 7.56 13.06
C GLU A 329 -17.68 6.19 12.66
N VAL A 330 -18.21 5.43 13.62
CA VAL A 330 -18.65 4.04 13.40
C VAL A 330 -20.01 3.80 14.00
N ALA A 331 -20.94 3.23 13.24
CA ALA A 331 -22.20 2.70 13.76
C ALA A 331 -22.18 1.16 13.75
N LEU A 332 -22.89 0.53 14.67
CA LEU A 332 -22.80 -0.91 14.91
C LEU A 332 -24.15 -1.61 14.78
N ILE A 333 -24.12 -2.75 14.10
CA ILE A 333 -25.24 -3.70 14.02
C ILE A 333 -24.73 -5.09 14.45
N GLU A 334 -25.39 -5.69 15.41
CA GLU A 334 -25.14 -7.09 15.78
C GLU A 334 -26.33 -7.99 15.47
N ASN A 335 -26.07 -9.26 15.23
CA ASN A 335 -27.13 -10.27 15.09
C ASN A 335 -26.81 -11.51 15.93
N GLY A 336 -27.78 -11.93 16.76
CA GLY A 336 -27.63 -13.12 17.60
C GLY A 336 -28.96 -13.58 18.17
N SER A 337 -29.44 -14.78 17.80
CA SER A 337 -30.80 -15.25 18.14
C SER A 337 -31.06 -15.37 19.64
N TRP A 338 -30.12 -15.92 20.41
CA TRP A 338 -30.30 -16.18 21.85
C TRP A 338 -29.39 -15.38 22.76
N ALA A 339 -28.15 -15.07 22.34
CA ALA A 339 -27.15 -14.35 23.13
C ALA A 339 -26.27 -13.49 22.22
N PRO A 340 -26.77 -12.34 21.73
CA PRO A 340 -25.95 -11.44 20.92
C PRO A 340 -24.74 -10.96 21.71
N SER A 341 -23.56 -11.02 21.09
CA SER A 341 -22.26 -10.70 21.70
C SER A 341 -21.35 -9.90 20.79
N ALA A 342 -21.65 -9.84 19.50
CA ALA A 342 -20.81 -9.18 18.49
C ALA A 342 -20.64 -7.69 18.79
N GLY A 343 -21.71 -6.99 19.17
CA GLY A 343 -21.67 -5.56 19.48
C GLY A 343 -20.69 -5.22 20.61
N ARG A 344 -20.71 -6.00 21.69
CA ARG A 344 -19.79 -5.84 22.81
C ARG A 344 -18.33 -6.02 22.40
N VAL A 345 -18.05 -7.04 21.55
CA VAL A 345 -16.68 -7.31 21.09
C VAL A 345 -16.20 -6.22 20.15
N MET A 346 -17.02 -5.83 19.16
CA MET A 346 -16.69 -4.72 18.24
C MET A 346 -16.43 -3.43 19.02
N THR A 347 -17.29 -3.07 19.97
CA THR A 347 -17.11 -1.87 20.82
C THR A 347 -15.77 -1.91 21.56
N ALA A 348 -15.44 -3.03 22.18
CA ALA A 348 -14.16 -3.17 22.91
C ALA A 348 -12.96 -2.99 21.98
N MET A 349 -12.96 -3.61 20.80
CA MET A 349 -11.86 -3.48 19.84
C MET A 349 -11.70 -2.05 19.32
N LEU A 350 -12.82 -1.38 19.00
CA LEU A 350 -12.82 0.00 18.50
C LEU A 350 -12.37 1.01 19.55
N SER A 351 -12.66 0.76 20.84
CA SER A 351 -12.26 1.66 21.95
C SER A 351 -10.74 1.78 22.11
N GLU A 352 -9.96 0.86 21.57
CA GLU A 352 -8.49 0.90 21.57
C GLU A 352 -7.92 1.76 20.44
N MET A 353 -8.76 2.19 19.48
CA MET A 353 -8.32 2.97 18.33
C MET A 353 -8.41 4.47 18.59
N LYS A 354 -7.44 5.20 18.08
CA LYS A 354 -7.33 6.65 18.31
C LYS A 354 -8.45 7.42 17.59
N ASN A 355 -9.19 8.24 18.35
CA ASN A 355 -10.23 9.13 17.82
C ASN A 355 -11.28 8.38 16.96
N VAL A 356 -11.66 7.17 17.38
CA VAL A 356 -12.79 6.45 16.81
C VAL A 356 -13.99 6.66 17.70
N THR A 357 -15.10 7.13 17.13
CA THR A 357 -16.33 7.46 17.86
C THR A 357 -17.47 6.55 17.39
N ILE A 358 -18.15 5.89 18.33
CA ILE A 358 -19.35 5.12 18.01
C ILE A 358 -20.55 6.08 17.99
N LYS A 359 -21.29 6.07 16.89
CA LYS A 359 -22.46 6.91 16.61
C LYS A 359 -23.75 6.11 16.73
N GLY A 360 -24.73 6.69 17.37
CA GLY A 360 -26.04 6.07 17.59
C GLY A 360 -26.03 4.89 18.54
N ASP A 361 -27.18 4.28 18.70
CA ASP A 361 -27.34 3.08 19.53
C ASP A 361 -26.98 1.82 18.74
N LEU A 362 -26.46 0.80 19.44
CA LEU A 362 -26.24 -0.52 18.86
C LEU A 362 -27.57 -1.13 18.41
N VAL A 363 -27.68 -1.42 17.10
CA VAL A 363 -28.84 -2.17 16.58
C VAL A 363 -28.65 -3.67 16.82
N THR A 364 -29.49 -4.26 17.60
CA THR A 364 -29.46 -5.70 17.92
C THR A 364 -30.57 -6.45 17.20
N LEU A 365 -30.20 -7.26 16.22
CA LEU A 365 -31.09 -8.16 15.50
C LEU A 365 -31.16 -9.54 16.19
N ARG A 366 -32.32 -10.16 16.15
CA ARG A 366 -32.52 -11.52 16.67
C ARG A 366 -32.91 -12.48 15.56
N GLY A 367 -31.92 -12.85 14.73
CA GLY A 367 -32.14 -13.67 13.55
C GLY A 367 -32.50 -12.84 12.33
N ARG A 368 -33.57 -13.21 11.61
CA ARG A 368 -34.03 -12.47 10.43
C ARG A 368 -34.62 -11.11 10.83
N MET A 369 -34.31 -10.07 10.05
CA MET A 369 -34.88 -8.74 10.23
C MET A 369 -36.42 -8.76 10.17
N LYS A 370 -37.04 -7.90 10.96
CA LYS A 370 -38.49 -7.70 11.05
C LYS A 370 -38.84 -6.24 10.81
N ASP A 371 -40.08 -5.95 10.44
CA ASP A 371 -40.56 -4.57 10.28
C ASP A 371 -40.35 -3.72 11.54
N SER A 372 -40.41 -4.35 12.73
CA SER A 372 -40.16 -3.70 14.01
C SER A 372 -38.72 -3.24 14.20
N ASP A 373 -37.75 -3.73 13.40
CA ASP A 373 -36.36 -3.38 13.48
C ASP A 373 -36.03 -2.16 12.59
N ILE A 374 -36.93 -1.81 11.65
CA ILE A 374 -36.75 -0.70 10.70
C ILE A 374 -36.52 0.64 11.40
N PRO A 375 -37.31 1.05 12.43
CA PRO A 375 -37.06 2.32 13.10
C PRO A 375 -35.66 2.44 13.73
N ALA A 376 -35.07 1.33 14.22
CA ALA A 376 -33.72 1.32 14.76
C ALA A 376 -32.67 1.52 13.66
N LEU A 377 -32.88 0.93 12.47
CA LEU A 377 -32.01 1.14 11.31
C LEU A 377 -32.14 2.58 10.78
N GLU A 378 -33.31 3.18 10.80
CA GLU A 378 -33.52 4.58 10.41
C GLU A 378 -32.79 5.56 11.36
N ALA A 379 -32.88 5.31 12.68
CA ALA A 379 -32.17 6.09 13.69
C ALA A 379 -30.65 5.94 13.58
N LEU A 380 -30.17 4.71 13.29
CA LEU A 380 -28.75 4.47 13.03
C LEU A 380 -28.27 5.22 11.80
N ALA A 381 -29.07 5.21 10.73
CA ALA A 381 -28.75 5.95 9.50
C ALA A 381 -28.66 7.46 9.74
N GLU A 382 -29.56 8.03 10.54
CA GLU A 382 -29.51 9.44 10.94
C GLU A 382 -28.24 9.73 11.72
N ALA A 383 -27.96 8.96 12.76
CA ALA A 383 -26.79 9.15 13.62
C ALA A 383 -25.46 9.09 12.86
N ILE A 384 -25.32 8.20 11.87
CA ILE A 384 -24.08 8.09 11.10
C ILE A 384 -23.98 9.17 10.01
N MET A 385 -25.10 9.74 9.56
CA MET A 385 -25.10 10.82 8.56
C MET A 385 -24.84 12.20 9.17
N GLU A 386 -25.11 12.41 10.45
CA GLU A 386 -24.73 13.62 11.20
C GLU A 386 -23.22 13.80 11.30
#